data_bf1631a8bc072c7b03b578004294b57b
#
_entry.id   bf1631a8bc072c7b03b578004294b57b
#
_cell.length_a   1.000
_cell.length_b   1.000
_cell.length_c   1.000
_cell.angle_alpha   90.00
_cell.angle_beta   90.00
_cell.angle_gamma   90.00
#
_symmetry.space_group_name_H-M   'P 1'
#
loop_
_entity.id
_entity.type
_entity.pdbx_description
1 polymer ?
#
loop_
_entity_poly.entity_id
_entity_poly.type
_entity_poly.pdbx_seq_one_letter_code
_entity_poly.pdbx_strand_id
1 'polypeptide(L)'
;MSAQPVLLSIPQPIQLERILYATDFSRASERALPIVSALARHYGSQVFLAHIWSSKPYPIPDVGAIPSSEEKEARGLIVDLLLRPELQNLRTTVELEPGDPAERIKDYVQKHCIDLVIIGTHGRKGMPRTVMGSVAEDLFRPLKCAVLTVGPNLEARFNLANTIKNILFPTDLSLESRAVFPYLASLAAEIGSEIVLLHVLPAETSSNPDARKLAEPLRQEMQQLFASQLSHKCKAKYVLEFGDVSSTILAAADNYKSDLIAMGIPERNELIPHLRTTAAYRVVIGAACPVLTVRGTR
;
A
#
# COMPACT_ATOMS: atom_id res chain seq x y z
N MET A 1 -28.39 -2.72 -33.38
CA MET A 1 -27.99 -2.96 -31.99
C MET A 1 -27.40 -1.66 -31.48
N SER A 2 -28.14 -0.90 -30.69
CA SER A 2 -27.69 0.39 -30.16
C SER A 2 -26.71 0.14 -28.99
N ALA A 3 -25.49 0.60 -29.16
CA ALA A 3 -24.52 0.64 -28.06
C ALA A 3 -25.08 1.59 -26.97
N GLN A 4 -25.35 1.08 -25.80
CA GLN A 4 -25.62 1.90 -24.63
C GLN A 4 -24.40 2.75 -24.33
N PRO A 5 -24.55 4.07 -24.08
CA PRO A 5 -23.42 4.90 -23.66
C PRO A 5 -22.93 4.39 -22.31
N VAL A 6 -21.66 4.00 -22.26
CA VAL A 6 -20.95 3.76 -20.99
C VAL A 6 -20.94 5.10 -20.28
N LEU A 7 -21.75 5.24 -19.25
CA LEU A 7 -21.67 6.37 -18.32
C LEU A 7 -20.27 6.36 -17.71
N LEU A 8 -19.43 7.28 -18.18
CA LEU A 8 -18.14 7.58 -17.54
C LEU A 8 -18.46 8.08 -16.14
N SER A 9 -18.33 7.20 -15.16
CA SER A 9 -18.42 7.59 -13.75
C SER A 9 -17.29 8.58 -13.48
N ILE A 10 -17.64 9.82 -13.13
CA ILE A 10 -16.69 10.79 -12.61
C ILE A 10 -16.01 10.12 -11.41
N PRO A 11 -14.66 10.08 -11.34
CA PRO A 11 -13.98 9.52 -10.20
C PRO A 11 -14.50 10.19 -8.93
N GLN A 12 -15.06 9.40 -8.01
CA GLN A 12 -15.48 9.92 -6.72
C GLN A 12 -14.23 10.29 -5.93
N PRO A 13 -14.23 11.43 -5.19
CA PRO A 13 -13.13 11.78 -4.31
C PRO A 13 -12.82 10.63 -3.37
N ILE A 14 -11.53 10.38 -3.13
CA ILE A 14 -11.13 9.37 -2.16
C ILE A 14 -11.50 9.88 -0.77
N GLN A 15 -12.23 9.07 -0.04
CA GLN A 15 -12.52 9.32 1.36
C GLN A 15 -11.64 8.40 2.20
N LEU A 16 -10.59 8.96 2.81
CA LEU A 16 -9.77 8.28 3.81
C LEU A 16 -10.18 8.77 5.20
N GLU A 17 -11.39 8.41 5.62
CA GLU A 17 -11.92 8.85 6.92
C GLU A 17 -11.24 8.13 8.09
N ARG A 18 -10.85 6.87 7.89
CA ARG A 18 -10.34 5.97 8.93
C ARG A 18 -9.09 5.27 8.45
N ILE A 19 -7.98 5.59 9.09
CA ILE A 19 -6.66 5.00 8.83
C ILE A 19 -6.29 4.12 10.01
N LEU A 20 -5.97 2.85 9.77
CA LEU A 20 -5.39 1.97 10.77
C LEU A 20 -3.88 1.93 10.58
N TYR A 21 -3.15 2.37 11.60
CA TYR A 21 -1.70 2.22 11.67
C TYR A 21 -1.36 1.05 12.59
N ALA A 22 -0.90 -0.05 11.98
CA ALA A 22 -0.47 -1.23 12.72
C ALA A 22 1.04 -1.12 13.03
N THR A 23 1.38 -1.16 14.31
CA THR A 23 2.75 -1.00 14.79
C THR A 23 3.17 -2.13 15.71
N ASP A 24 4.41 -2.58 15.55
CA ASP A 24 5.12 -3.42 16.48
C ASP A 24 6.22 -2.65 17.24
N PHE A 25 6.20 -1.32 17.13
CA PHE A 25 7.19 -0.40 17.65
C PHE A 25 8.62 -0.64 17.15
N SER A 26 8.75 -1.33 16.01
CA SER A 26 10.05 -1.45 15.33
C SER A 26 10.39 -0.17 14.57
N ARG A 27 11.68 0.02 14.28
CA ARG A 27 12.12 1.13 13.42
C ARG A 27 11.48 1.12 12.05
N ALA A 28 11.08 -0.05 11.55
CA ALA A 28 10.40 -0.18 10.27
C ALA A 28 8.97 0.37 10.34
N SER A 29 8.22 0.02 11.40
CA SER A 29 6.89 0.58 11.60
C SER A 29 6.95 2.09 11.89
N GLU A 30 7.91 2.57 12.69
CA GLU A 30 8.08 4.00 12.97
C GLU A 30 8.32 4.86 11.72
N ARG A 31 8.96 4.31 10.68
CA ARG A 31 9.15 5.02 9.39
C ARG A 31 7.83 5.31 8.66
N ALA A 32 6.78 4.57 8.96
CA ALA A 32 5.46 4.83 8.41
C ALA A 32 4.75 6.04 9.07
N LEU A 33 5.16 6.43 10.25
CA LEU A 33 4.50 7.46 11.05
C LEU A 33 4.37 8.82 10.35
N PRO A 34 5.42 9.34 9.66
CA PRO A 34 5.29 10.57 8.87
C PRO A 34 4.22 10.49 7.79
N ILE A 35 4.06 9.31 7.18
CA ILE A 35 3.06 9.08 6.13
C ILE A 35 1.65 9.05 6.73
N VAL A 36 1.48 8.35 7.85
CA VAL A 36 0.24 8.35 8.63
C VAL A 36 -0.19 9.78 8.94
N SER A 37 0.74 10.58 9.47
CA SER A 37 0.50 11.97 9.83
C SER A 37 0.10 12.82 8.63
N ALA A 38 0.82 12.71 7.53
CA ALA A 38 0.57 13.49 6.32
C ALA A 38 -0.82 13.18 5.73
N LEU A 39 -1.17 11.90 5.60
CA LEU A 39 -2.46 11.46 5.08
C LEU A 39 -3.60 11.86 6.04
N ALA A 40 -3.44 11.58 7.34
CA ALA A 40 -4.46 11.91 8.32
C ALA A 40 -4.77 13.40 8.40
N ARG A 41 -3.75 14.27 8.29
CA ARG A 41 -3.94 15.72 8.26
C ARG A 41 -4.61 16.19 6.97
N HIS A 42 -4.22 15.60 5.83
CA HIS A 42 -4.77 15.97 4.53
C HIS A 42 -6.26 15.66 4.42
N TYR A 43 -6.66 14.44 4.85
CA TYR A 43 -8.04 13.97 4.77
C TYR A 43 -8.88 14.24 6.03
N GLY A 44 -8.28 14.75 7.11
CA GLY A 44 -8.96 14.89 8.40
C GLY A 44 -9.33 13.55 9.03
N SER A 45 -8.54 12.51 8.75
CA SER A 45 -8.83 11.12 9.13
C SER A 45 -8.79 10.90 10.63
N GLN A 46 -9.57 9.93 11.11
CA GLN A 46 -9.35 9.29 12.40
C GLN A 46 -8.28 8.21 12.25
N VAL A 47 -7.30 8.23 13.14
CA VAL A 47 -6.20 7.25 13.15
C VAL A 47 -6.44 6.22 14.25
N PHE A 48 -6.50 4.95 13.87
CA PHE A 48 -6.54 3.81 14.79
C PHE A 48 -5.11 3.29 14.93
N LEU A 49 -4.55 3.39 16.14
CA LEU A 49 -3.23 2.89 16.47
C LEU A 49 -3.38 1.48 17.02
N ALA A 50 -3.01 0.47 16.24
CA ALA A 50 -3.14 -0.92 16.64
C ALA A 50 -1.79 -1.54 16.98
N HIS A 51 -1.68 -2.10 18.17
CA HIS A 51 -0.59 -2.98 18.56
C HIS A 51 -1.15 -4.25 19.17
N ILE A 52 -0.79 -5.38 18.61
CA ILE A 52 -1.21 -6.70 19.04
C ILE A 52 0.02 -7.49 19.43
N TRP A 53 0.02 -8.07 20.62
CA TRP A 53 1.12 -8.94 21.08
C TRP A 53 0.65 -10.39 21.19
N SER A 54 1.55 -11.32 20.86
CA SER A 54 1.26 -12.75 21.04
C SER A 54 1.24 -13.11 22.51
N SER A 55 0.05 -13.31 23.08
CA SER A 55 -0.05 -13.92 24.39
C SER A 55 0.10 -15.42 24.28
N LYS A 56 1.12 -16.01 24.91
CA LYS A 56 1.09 -17.44 25.19
C LYS A 56 -0.03 -17.65 26.23
N PRO A 57 -1.01 -18.52 25.96
CA PRO A 57 -2.02 -18.80 26.98
C PRO A 57 -1.34 -19.45 28.18
N TYR A 58 -1.20 -18.74 29.28
CA TYR A 58 -0.98 -19.35 30.58
C TYR A 58 -2.34 -19.82 31.07
N PRO A 59 -2.53 -21.10 31.32
CA PRO A 59 -3.74 -21.61 31.94
C PRO A 59 -3.69 -21.30 33.44
N ILE A 60 -4.02 -20.09 33.84
CA ILE A 60 -4.29 -19.76 35.26
C ILE A 60 -5.75 -19.34 35.33
N PRO A 61 -6.59 -20.11 36.03
CA PRO A 61 -7.99 -19.71 36.24
C PRO A 61 -8.08 -18.49 37.15
N ASP A 62 -8.85 -17.50 36.75
CA ASP A 62 -9.54 -16.48 37.56
C ASP A 62 -8.84 -15.93 38.81
N VAL A 63 -7.67 -15.39 38.70
CA VAL A 63 -7.19 -14.39 39.65
C VAL A 63 -7.17 -13.05 38.88
N GLY A 64 -7.95 -12.08 39.35
CA GLY A 64 -8.24 -10.81 38.72
C GLY A 64 -7.05 -10.25 37.92
N ALA A 65 -7.28 -9.90 36.69
CA ALA A 65 -6.30 -9.69 35.61
C ALA A 65 -5.16 -8.73 36.03
N ILE A 66 -4.05 -9.30 36.49
CA ILE A 66 -2.79 -8.54 36.58
C ILE A 66 -2.28 -8.40 35.17
N PRO A 67 -2.10 -7.16 34.64
CA PRO A 67 -1.56 -6.96 33.30
C PRO A 67 -0.24 -7.71 33.12
N SER A 68 -0.12 -8.47 32.02
CA SER A 68 1.11 -9.17 31.70
C SER A 68 2.29 -8.18 31.55
N SER A 69 3.52 -8.66 31.62
CA SER A 69 4.68 -7.81 31.37
C SER A 69 4.65 -7.21 29.97
N GLU A 70 4.17 -7.98 29.00
CA GLU A 70 4.00 -7.52 27.61
C GLU A 70 2.93 -6.42 27.49
N GLU A 71 1.83 -6.53 28.22
CA GLU A 71 0.81 -5.47 28.24
C GLU A 71 1.33 -4.18 28.86
N LYS A 72 2.08 -4.25 29.96
CA LYS A 72 2.69 -3.08 30.60
C LYS A 72 3.69 -2.40 29.67
N GLU A 73 4.53 -3.19 29.01
CA GLU A 73 5.48 -2.67 28.00
C GLU A 73 4.75 -2.00 26.84
N ALA A 74 3.74 -2.67 26.26
CA ALA A 74 2.94 -2.14 25.16
C ALA A 74 2.26 -0.82 25.53
N ARG A 75 1.68 -0.72 26.75
CA ARG A 75 1.08 0.52 27.28
C ARG A 75 2.09 1.64 27.43
N GLY A 76 3.31 1.36 27.86
CA GLY A 76 4.39 2.34 27.91
C GLY A 76 4.77 2.85 26.52
N LEU A 77 5.03 1.93 25.60
CA LEU A 77 5.43 2.26 24.23
C LEU A 77 4.35 3.04 23.46
N ILE A 78 3.06 2.75 23.67
CA ILE A 78 1.99 3.50 23.01
C ILE A 78 1.88 4.93 23.57
N VAL A 79 2.15 5.14 24.85
CA VAL A 79 2.19 6.48 25.43
C VAL A 79 3.32 7.29 24.79
N ASP A 80 4.51 6.71 24.67
CA ASP A 80 5.65 7.37 24.01
C ASP A 80 5.34 7.67 22.54
N LEU A 81 4.65 6.76 21.85
CA LEU A 81 4.22 6.96 20.46
C LEU A 81 3.23 8.12 20.34
N LEU A 82 2.25 8.21 21.24
CA LEU A 82 1.25 9.28 21.24
C LEU A 82 1.86 10.66 21.50
N LEU A 83 3.02 10.73 22.17
CA LEU A 83 3.75 11.98 22.40
C LEU A 83 4.53 12.45 21.17
N ARG A 84 4.65 11.64 20.13
CA ARG A 84 5.37 12.01 18.92
C ARG A 84 4.71 13.17 18.19
N PRO A 85 5.49 14.14 17.66
CA PRO A 85 4.97 15.30 16.94
C PRO A 85 4.06 14.94 15.76
N GLU A 86 4.31 13.78 15.15
CA GLU A 86 3.55 13.26 14.02
C GLU A 86 2.08 13.00 14.37
N LEU A 87 1.80 12.60 15.62
CA LEU A 87 0.45 12.26 16.08
C LEU A 87 -0.25 13.41 16.82
N GLN A 88 0.46 14.49 17.13
CA GLN A 88 -0.14 15.63 17.82
C GLN A 88 -1.26 16.27 17.00
N ASN A 89 -2.37 16.57 17.67
CA ASN A 89 -3.57 17.16 17.07
C ASN A 89 -4.29 16.28 16.03
N LEU A 90 -3.98 14.98 15.96
CA LEU A 90 -4.77 14.00 15.22
C LEU A 90 -5.83 13.37 16.12
N ARG A 91 -6.97 13.01 15.52
CA ARG A 91 -7.97 12.18 16.21
C ARG A 91 -7.46 10.75 16.24
N THR A 92 -7.03 10.28 17.42
CA THR A 92 -6.45 8.94 17.58
C THR A 92 -7.32 8.07 18.46
N THR A 93 -7.43 6.80 18.11
CA THR A 93 -8.00 5.72 18.93
C THR A 93 -6.94 4.64 19.07
N VAL A 94 -6.76 4.11 20.27
CA VAL A 94 -5.77 3.08 20.57
C VAL A 94 -6.44 1.73 20.71
N GLU A 95 -5.95 0.75 19.97
CA GLU A 95 -6.34 -0.66 20.03
C GLU A 95 -5.13 -1.47 20.52
N LEU A 96 -5.18 -1.90 21.78
CA LEU A 96 -4.14 -2.66 22.44
C LEU A 96 -4.72 -3.96 22.97
N GLU A 97 -4.35 -5.09 22.37
CA GLU A 97 -4.86 -6.38 22.84
C GLU A 97 -3.92 -7.55 22.50
N PRO A 98 -4.05 -8.66 23.26
CA PRO A 98 -3.37 -9.90 22.92
C PRO A 98 -4.05 -10.61 21.74
N GLY A 99 -3.28 -11.39 20.99
CA GLY A 99 -3.82 -12.26 19.96
C GLY A 99 -2.90 -12.48 18.77
N ASP A 100 -3.48 -12.99 17.70
CA ASP A 100 -2.82 -13.05 16.40
C ASP A 100 -2.94 -11.70 15.70
N PRO A 101 -1.83 -11.03 15.37
CA PRO A 101 -1.88 -9.69 14.81
C PRO A 101 -2.63 -9.62 13.47
N ALA A 102 -2.50 -10.62 12.60
CA ALA A 102 -3.15 -10.58 11.30
C ALA A 102 -4.68 -10.75 11.43
N GLU A 103 -5.13 -11.64 12.30
CA GLU A 103 -6.57 -11.83 12.56
C GLU A 103 -7.19 -10.59 13.22
N ARG A 104 -6.53 -10.03 14.25
CA ARG A 104 -7.04 -8.83 14.93
C ARG A 104 -7.11 -7.61 14.02
N ILE A 105 -6.12 -7.41 13.16
CA ILE A 105 -6.17 -6.32 12.17
C ILE A 105 -7.33 -6.51 11.19
N LYS A 106 -7.62 -7.73 10.74
CA LYS A 106 -8.80 -8.02 9.91
C LYS A 106 -10.10 -7.68 10.63
N ASP A 107 -10.21 -8.06 11.92
CA ASP A 107 -11.36 -7.73 12.74
C ASP A 107 -11.55 -6.22 12.88
N TYR A 108 -10.46 -5.47 13.13
CA TYR A 108 -10.51 -4.00 13.23
C TYR A 108 -10.89 -3.34 11.91
N VAL A 109 -10.37 -3.84 10.78
CA VAL A 109 -10.76 -3.34 9.46
C VAL A 109 -12.27 -3.45 9.24
N GLN A 110 -12.87 -4.54 9.64
CA GLN A 110 -14.32 -4.74 9.51
C GLN A 110 -15.10 -3.91 10.56
N LYS A 111 -14.70 -3.99 11.83
CA LYS A 111 -15.37 -3.34 12.97
C LYS A 111 -15.42 -1.82 12.81
N HIS A 112 -14.33 -1.24 12.37
CA HIS A 112 -14.20 0.21 12.27
C HIS A 112 -14.34 0.74 10.83
N CYS A 113 -14.69 -0.10 9.86
CA CYS A 113 -14.79 0.26 8.44
C CYS A 113 -13.54 1.04 7.97
N ILE A 114 -12.36 0.45 8.18
CA ILE A 114 -11.08 1.09 7.85
C ILE A 114 -10.92 1.22 6.33
N ASP A 115 -10.53 2.41 5.87
CA ASP A 115 -10.32 2.73 4.47
C ASP A 115 -8.89 2.41 4.01
N LEU A 116 -7.92 2.58 4.91
CA LEU A 116 -6.50 2.36 4.64
C LEU A 116 -5.80 1.73 5.84
N VAL A 117 -5.12 0.61 5.62
CA VAL A 117 -4.16 0.04 6.58
C VAL A 117 -2.76 0.49 6.22
N ILE A 118 -2.00 1.00 7.19
CA ILE A 118 -0.58 1.34 7.04
C ILE A 118 0.24 0.43 7.95
N ILE A 119 1.22 -0.27 7.37
CA ILE A 119 2.03 -1.26 8.07
C ILE A 119 3.48 -1.27 7.59
N GLY A 120 4.43 -1.50 8.51
CA GLY A 120 5.81 -1.84 8.18
C GLY A 120 5.93 -3.27 7.67
N THR A 121 6.80 -3.50 6.69
CA THR A 121 7.03 -4.86 6.12
C THR A 121 8.01 -5.70 6.94
N HIS A 122 8.68 -5.13 7.95
CA HIS A 122 9.67 -5.81 8.79
C HIS A 122 9.39 -5.50 10.26
N GLY A 123 9.46 -6.54 11.10
CA GLY A 123 9.22 -6.43 12.52
C GLY A 123 10.50 -6.42 13.36
N ARG A 124 10.34 -6.51 14.70
CA ARG A 124 11.42 -6.48 15.71
C ARG A 124 12.49 -7.59 15.56
N LYS A 125 12.21 -8.69 14.90
CA LYS A 125 13.05 -9.91 14.92
C LYS A 125 14.23 -9.91 13.95
N GLY A 126 14.63 -8.78 13.35
CA GLY A 126 15.84 -8.72 12.52
C GLY A 126 15.84 -9.67 11.32
N MET A 127 14.69 -9.96 10.74
CA MET A 127 14.58 -10.81 9.54
C MET A 127 15.38 -10.21 8.39
N PRO A 128 15.93 -11.06 7.49
CA PRO A 128 16.62 -10.56 6.31
C PRO A 128 15.75 -9.58 5.54
N ARG A 129 16.34 -8.50 5.02
CA ARG A 129 15.64 -7.46 4.24
C ARG A 129 14.92 -8.00 3.00
N THR A 130 15.18 -9.25 2.64
CA THR A 130 14.62 -9.97 1.49
C THR A 130 13.32 -10.72 1.81
N VAL A 131 12.81 -10.66 3.04
CA VAL A 131 11.62 -11.40 3.48
C VAL A 131 10.64 -10.43 4.15
N MET A 132 9.39 -10.45 3.72
CA MET A 132 8.30 -9.72 4.36
C MET A 132 8.00 -10.32 5.73
N GLY A 133 7.68 -9.48 6.72
CA GLY A 133 7.21 -9.95 8.02
C GLY A 133 5.89 -10.71 7.91
N SER A 134 5.69 -11.71 8.78
CA SER A 134 4.51 -12.58 8.74
C SER A 134 3.19 -11.81 8.73
N VAL A 135 3.05 -10.81 9.59
CA VAL A 135 1.82 -10.00 9.66
C VAL A 135 1.56 -9.26 8.36
N ALA A 136 2.59 -8.63 7.77
CA ALA A 136 2.44 -7.95 6.48
C ALA A 136 2.12 -8.94 5.35
N GLU A 137 2.74 -10.13 5.37
CA GLU A 137 2.48 -11.21 4.39
C GLU A 137 1.04 -11.72 4.52
N ASP A 138 0.54 -11.94 5.74
CA ASP A 138 -0.80 -12.42 6.02
C ASP A 138 -1.89 -11.39 5.73
N LEU A 139 -1.56 -10.10 5.77
CA LEU A 139 -2.49 -9.00 5.47
C LEU A 139 -2.47 -8.58 4.00
N PHE A 140 -1.43 -8.91 3.27
CA PHE A 140 -1.23 -8.42 1.90
C PHE A 140 -2.37 -8.78 0.94
N ARG A 141 -3.05 -9.91 1.15
CA ARG A 141 -4.10 -10.40 0.26
C ARG A 141 -5.53 -10.37 0.80
N PRO A 142 -5.80 -10.61 2.11
CA PRO A 142 -7.18 -10.81 2.55
C PRO A 142 -7.95 -9.51 2.81
N LEU A 143 -7.27 -8.36 2.95
CA LEU A 143 -7.94 -7.12 3.30
C LEU A 143 -8.75 -6.57 2.12
N LYS A 144 -9.96 -6.08 2.39
CA LYS A 144 -10.83 -5.43 1.40
C LYS A 144 -10.52 -3.96 1.19
N CYS A 145 -9.82 -3.33 2.12
CA CYS A 145 -9.36 -1.95 2.02
C CYS A 145 -7.98 -1.84 1.37
N ALA A 146 -7.58 -0.62 1.04
CA ALA A 146 -6.23 -0.34 0.59
C ALA A 146 -5.19 -0.64 1.68
N VAL A 147 -4.00 -1.11 1.28
CA VAL A 147 -2.88 -1.38 2.20
C VAL A 147 -1.65 -0.62 1.73
N LEU A 148 -1.13 0.25 2.58
CA LEU A 148 0.15 0.92 2.37
C LEU A 148 1.24 0.23 3.17
N THR A 149 2.18 -0.35 2.48
CA THR A 149 3.33 -1.01 3.09
C THR A 149 4.57 -0.11 3.04
N VAL A 150 5.32 -0.08 4.14
CA VAL A 150 6.56 0.67 4.26
C VAL A 150 7.71 -0.30 4.46
N GLY A 151 8.59 -0.37 3.45
CA GLY A 151 9.73 -1.28 3.42
C GLY A 151 10.94 -0.79 4.23
N PRO A 152 11.93 -1.69 4.45
CA PRO A 152 13.15 -1.35 5.15
C PRO A 152 14.09 -0.45 4.35
N ASN A 153 13.88 -0.38 3.04
CA ASN A 153 14.69 0.38 2.10
C ASN A 153 14.20 1.82 1.92
N LEU A 154 13.14 2.23 2.66
CA LEU A 154 12.63 3.60 2.58
C LEU A 154 13.77 4.59 2.78
N GLU A 155 14.01 5.41 1.77
CA GLU A 155 15.05 6.43 1.81
C GLU A 155 14.69 7.57 2.78
N ALA A 156 15.72 8.16 3.39
CA ALA A 156 15.57 9.29 4.32
C ALA A 156 14.95 10.55 3.67
N ARG A 157 14.87 10.60 2.34
CA ARG A 157 14.21 11.68 1.59
C ARG A 157 12.71 11.78 1.85
N PHE A 158 12.09 10.70 2.34
CA PHE A 158 10.69 10.70 2.69
C PHE A 158 10.52 11.44 4.01
N ASN A 159 10.21 12.71 3.95
CA ASN A 159 9.94 13.52 5.12
C ASN A 159 8.50 14.08 5.07
N LEU A 160 8.01 14.51 6.24
CA LEU A 160 6.65 15.05 6.45
C LEU A 160 6.25 16.20 5.52
N ALA A 161 7.21 16.98 5.04
CA ALA A 161 6.97 18.12 4.17
C ALA A 161 6.86 17.74 2.68
N ASN A 162 7.22 16.50 2.34
CA ASN A 162 7.17 16.06 0.96
C ASN A 162 5.78 15.50 0.66
N THR A 163 4.98 16.28 -0.02
CA THR A 163 3.81 15.75 -0.74
C THR A 163 4.28 14.71 -1.73
N ILE A 164 3.51 13.61 -1.87
CA ILE A 164 3.72 12.60 -2.90
C ILE A 164 3.61 13.31 -4.25
N LYS A 165 4.73 13.46 -4.97
CA LYS A 165 4.77 14.17 -6.26
C LYS A 165 4.71 13.24 -7.45
N ASN A 166 5.37 12.08 -7.34
CA ASN A 166 5.51 11.12 -8.42
C ASN A 166 4.97 9.77 -7.96
N ILE A 167 3.94 9.29 -8.63
CA ILE A 167 3.36 7.97 -8.38
C ILE A 167 3.68 7.06 -9.55
N LEU A 168 4.34 5.94 -9.31
CA LEU A 168 4.50 4.88 -10.30
C LEU A 168 3.31 3.92 -10.22
N PHE A 169 2.64 3.71 -11.33
CA PHE A 169 1.56 2.75 -11.47
C PHE A 169 1.95 1.67 -12.49
N PRO A 170 2.56 0.56 -12.02
CA PRO A 170 2.75 -0.61 -12.86
C PRO A 170 1.41 -1.28 -13.15
N THR A 171 1.17 -1.58 -14.41
CA THR A 171 -0.07 -2.21 -14.87
C THR A 171 0.22 -3.32 -15.87
N ASP A 172 -0.47 -4.43 -15.74
CA ASP A 172 -0.49 -5.52 -16.71
C ASP A 172 -1.65 -5.40 -17.71
N LEU A 173 -2.40 -4.28 -17.62
CA LEU A 173 -3.59 -3.98 -18.38
C LEU A 173 -4.77 -4.93 -18.13
N SER A 174 -4.68 -5.83 -17.14
CA SER A 174 -5.80 -6.67 -16.69
C SER A 174 -6.98 -5.83 -16.20
N LEU A 175 -8.15 -6.42 -16.13
CA LEU A 175 -9.35 -5.75 -15.59
C LEU A 175 -9.13 -5.35 -14.12
N GLU A 176 -8.50 -6.21 -13.35
CA GLU A 176 -8.18 -5.99 -11.94
C GLU A 176 -7.22 -4.80 -11.75
N SER A 177 -6.16 -4.73 -12.55
CA SER A 177 -5.24 -3.59 -12.55
C SER A 177 -5.95 -2.30 -12.95
N ARG A 178 -6.76 -2.34 -14.01
CA ARG A 178 -7.53 -1.19 -14.51
C ARG A 178 -8.57 -0.69 -13.51
N ALA A 179 -9.19 -1.59 -12.74
CA ALA A 179 -10.21 -1.23 -11.74
C ALA A 179 -9.65 -0.36 -10.60
N VAL A 180 -8.35 -0.42 -10.35
CA VAL A 180 -7.65 0.39 -9.32
C VAL A 180 -7.35 1.81 -9.79
N PHE A 181 -7.24 2.02 -11.10
CA PHE A 181 -6.78 3.29 -11.65
C PHE A 181 -7.68 4.49 -11.32
N PRO A 182 -9.03 4.41 -11.31
CA PRO A 182 -9.88 5.53 -10.89
C PRO A 182 -9.56 6.01 -9.48
N TYR A 183 -9.32 5.06 -8.55
CA TYR A 183 -8.90 5.38 -7.19
C TYR A 183 -7.58 6.14 -7.19
N LEU A 184 -6.58 5.65 -7.94
CA LEU A 184 -5.28 6.28 -8.02
C LEU A 184 -5.32 7.64 -8.70
N ALA A 185 -6.09 7.79 -9.77
CA ALA A 185 -6.28 9.05 -10.48
C ALA A 185 -6.92 10.12 -9.59
N SER A 186 -7.89 9.73 -8.75
CA SER A 186 -8.49 10.61 -7.75
C SER A 186 -7.47 11.05 -6.70
N LEU A 187 -6.74 10.11 -6.12
CA LEU A 187 -5.67 10.41 -5.15
C LEU A 187 -4.65 11.39 -5.75
N ALA A 188 -4.15 11.09 -6.95
CA ALA A 188 -3.15 11.94 -7.60
C ALA A 188 -3.68 13.35 -7.90
N ALA A 189 -4.95 13.46 -8.31
CA ALA A 189 -5.58 14.75 -8.56
C ALA A 189 -5.75 15.61 -7.29
N GLU A 190 -6.08 14.96 -6.16
CA GLU A 190 -6.26 15.62 -4.88
C GLU A 190 -4.95 16.14 -4.29
N ILE A 191 -3.88 15.33 -4.36
CA ILE A 191 -2.57 15.69 -3.79
C ILE A 191 -1.64 16.38 -4.79
N GLY A 192 -2.06 16.53 -6.06
CA GLY A 192 -1.29 17.21 -7.10
C GLY A 192 -0.11 16.41 -7.63
N SER A 193 -0.23 15.08 -7.69
CA SER A 193 0.83 14.18 -8.15
C SER A 193 0.82 13.96 -9.66
N GLU A 194 1.98 13.64 -10.22
CA GLU A 194 2.14 13.08 -11.56
C GLU A 194 2.11 11.55 -11.49
N ILE A 195 1.44 10.89 -12.44
CA ILE A 195 1.40 9.42 -12.54
C ILE A 195 2.28 8.96 -13.69
N VAL A 196 3.17 8.02 -13.41
CA VAL A 196 3.91 7.26 -14.43
C VAL A 196 3.24 5.89 -14.56
N LEU A 197 2.50 5.69 -15.64
CA LEU A 197 1.91 4.39 -15.99
C LEU A 197 2.98 3.54 -16.67
N LEU A 198 3.35 2.44 -16.05
CA LEU A 198 4.39 1.54 -16.56
C LEU A 198 3.77 0.19 -16.94
N HIS A 199 3.98 -0.23 -18.18
CA HIS A 199 3.74 -1.60 -18.60
C HIS A 199 5.07 -2.28 -18.94
N VAL A 200 5.30 -3.47 -18.39
CA VAL A 200 6.55 -4.21 -18.57
C VAL A 200 6.28 -5.40 -19.49
N LEU A 201 6.98 -5.43 -20.60
CA LEU A 201 6.97 -6.53 -21.56
C LEU A 201 8.09 -7.54 -21.24
N PRO A 202 7.91 -8.84 -21.52
CA PRO A 202 8.96 -9.83 -21.31
C PRO A 202 10.26 -9.48 -22.04
N ALA A 203 11.41 -9.80 -21.43
CA ALA A 203 12.74 -9.47 -21.98
C ALA A 203 12.97 -10.06 -23.37
N GLU A 204 12.48 -11.27 -23.62
CA GLU A 204 12.59 -11.98 -24.90
C GLU A 204 11.95 -11.18 -26.04
N THR A 205 10.96 -10.37 -25.72
CA THR A 205 10.27 -9.51 -26.68
C THR A 205 11.17 -8.39 -27.20
N SER A 206 12.17 -7.97 -26.42
CA SER A 206 13.07 -6.87 -26.78
C SER A 206 13.92 -7.15 -28.02
N SER A 207 14.25 -8.42 -28.27
CA SER A 207 15.07 -8.88 -29.41
C SER A 207 14.25 -9.04 -30.70
N ASN A 208 12.92 -9.00 -30.60
CA ASN A 208 12.03 -9.16 -31.75
C ASN A 208 11.72 -7.78 -32.38
N PRO A 209 12.14 -7.52 -33.65
CA PRO A 209 11.84 -6.26 -34.32
C PRO A 209 10.35 -5.95 -34.43
N ASP A 210 9.50 -6.97 -34.53
CA ASP A 210 8.04 -6.79 -34.64
C ASP A 210 7.42 -6.43 -33.29
N ALA A 211 7.97 -6.91 -32.18
CA ALA A 211 7.53 -6.49 -30.86
C ALA A 211 7.85 -5.01 -30.57
N ARG A 212 9.00 -4.52 -31.06
CA ARG A 212 9.31 -3.08 -30.97
C ARG A 212 8.35 -2.23 -31.80
N LYS A 213 7.87 -2.73 -32.95
CA LYS A 213 6.84 -2.05 -33.74
C LYS A 213 5.48 -1.98 -33.04
N LEU A 214 5.19 -2.94 -32.14
CA LEU A 214 3.98 -2.95 -31.34
C LEU A 214 4.06 -2.04 -30.10
N ALA A 215 5.23 -1.56 -29.73
CA ALA A 215 5.40 -0.74 -28.53
C ALA A 215 4.63 0.58 -28.64
N GLU A 216 4.67 1.26 -29.77
CA GLU A 216 3.97 2.53 -29.93
C GLU A 216 2.43 2.35 -29.99
N PRO A 217 1.86 1.40 -30.75
CA PRO A 217 0.45 1.08 -30.66
C PRO A 217 -0.02 0.74 -29.26
N LEU A 218 0.75 -0.06 -28.51
CA LEU A 218 0.40 -0.43 -27.13
C LEU A 218 0.43 0.78 -26.18
N ARG A 219 1.38 1.69 -26.35
CA ARG A 219 1.42 2.94 -25.57
C ARG A 219 0.22 3.82 -25.88
N GLN A 220 -0.22 3.88 -27.12
CA GLN A 220 -1.44 4.60 -27.52
C GLN A 220 -2.68 3.94 -26.94
N GLU A 221 -2.76 2.62 -26.92
CA GLU A 221 -3.83 1.88 -26.25
C GLU A 221 -3.88 2.18 -24.76
N MET A 222 -2.75 2.14 -24.07
CA MET A 222 -2.66 2.56 -22.66
C MET A 222 -3.19 3.99 -22.48
N GLN A 223 -2.78 4.92 -23.33
CA GLN A 223 -3.26 6.29 -23.27
C GLN A 223 -4.79 6.37 -23.45
N GLN A 224 -5.36 5.65 -24.39
CA GLN A 224 -6.81 5.62 -24.60
C GLN A 224 -7.56 5.02 -23.41
N LEU A 225 -7.02 3.96 -22.80
CA LEU A 225 -7.63 3.29 -21.65
C LEU A 225 -7.68 4.16 -20.39
N PHE A 226 -6.66 4.95 -20.16
CA PHE A 226 -6.50 5.64 -18.88
C PHE A 226 -6.73 7.16 -18.95
N ALA A 227 -6.53 7.81 -20.11
CA ALA A 227 -6.64 9.27 -20.24
C ALA A 227 -8.03 9.81 -19.85
N SER A 228 -9.10 9.08 -20.18
CA SER A 228 -10.48 9.49 -19.87
C SER A 228 -10.78 9.52 -18.35
N GLN A 229 -9.95 8.87 -17.56
CA GLN A 229 -10.11 8.77 -16.10
C GLN A 229 -9.25 9.80 -15.35
N LEU A 230 -8.37 10.50 -16.05
CA LEU A 230 -7.54 11.53 -15.47
C LEU A 230 -8.29 12.86 -15.39
N SER A 231 -8.20 13.53 -14.26
CA SER A 231 -8.66 14.92 -14.18
C SER A 231 -7.70 15.84 -14.94
N HIS A 232 -8.17 17.02 -15.36
CA HIS A 232 -7.35 18.04 -16.03
C HIS A 232 -6.13 18.50 -15.21
N LYS A 233 -6.14 18.22 -13.92
CA LYS A 233 -5.05 18.60 -12.98
C LYS A 233 -3.97 17.52 -12.86
N CYS A 234 -4.24 16.28 -13.28
CA CYS A 234 -3.33 15.17 -13.15
C CYS A 234 -2.51 14.99 -14.42
N LYS A 235 -1.19 15.05 -14.31
CA LYS A 235 -0.28 14.72 -15.39
C LYS A 235 0.01 13.24 -15.40
N ALA A 236 0.10 12.64 -16.58
CA ALA A 236 0.43 11.24 -16.74
C ALA A 236 1.47 11.01 -17.84
N LYS A 237 2.41 10.11 -17.57
CA LYS A 237 3.37 9.57 -18.54
C LYS A 237 3.05 8.11 -18.80
N TYR A 238 3.14 7.67 -20.04
CA TYR A 238 2.91 6.30 -20.46
C TYR A 238 4.22 5.67 -20.90
N VAL A 239 4.68 4.67 -20.18
CA VAL A 239 6.00 4.08 -20.31
C VAL A 239 5.87 2.60 -20.59
N LEU A 240 6.64 2.12 -21.56
CA LEU A 240 6.82 0.70 -21.88
C LEU A 240 8.28 0.33 -21.67
N GLU A 241 8.51 -0.69 -20.88
CA GLU A 241 9.84 -1.23 -20.59
C GLU A 241 9.89 -2.72 -20.89
N PHE A 242 11.07 -3.26 -21.07
CA PHE A 242 11.30 -4.68 -21.32
C PHE A 242 12.16 -5.26 -20.22
N GLY A 243 11.77 -6.41 -19.68
CA GLY A 243 12.57 -7.05 -18.65
C GLY A 243 11.80 -7.98 -17.71
N ASP A 244 12.44 -8.35 -16.60
CA ASP A 244 11.75 -8.97 -15.48
C ASP A 244 10.86 -7.94 -14.80
N VAL A 245 9.61 -8.30 -14.57
CA VAL A 245 8.58 -7.36 -14.11
C VAL A 245 8.98 -6.64 -12.82
N SER A 246 9.44 -7.38 -11.82
CA SER A 246 9.73 -6.80 -10.50
C SER A 246 10.97 -5.91 -10.51
N SER A 247 12.05 -6.34 -11.13
CA SER A 247 13.29 -5.55 -11.24
C SER A 247 13.10 -4.30 -12.09
N THR A 248 12.32 -4.41 -13.18
CA THR A 248 12.00 -3.26 -14.04
C THR A 248 11.13 -2.23 -13.32
N ILE A 249 10.13 -2.67 -12.53
CA ILE A 249 9.32 -1.76 -11.71
C ILE A 249 10.19 -1.01 -10.70
N LEU A 250 11.09 -1.71 -10.00
CA LEU A 250 11.97 -1.09 -9.01
C LEU A 250 12.94 -0.10 -9.66
N ALA A 251 13.55 -0.47 -10.80
CA ALA A 251 14.41 0.44 -11.56
C ALA A 251 13.65 1.68 -12.07
N ALA A 252 12.41 1.50 -12.55
CA ALA A 252 11.57 2.62 -12.96
C ALA A 252 11.21 3.53 -11.78
N ALA A 253 10.92 2.96 -10.60
CA ALA A 253 10.67 3.76 -9.41
C ALA A 253 11.84 4.68 -9.05
N ASP A 254 13.07 4.17 -9.17
CA ASP A 254 14.28 4.96 -8.94
C ASP A 254 14.50 6.01 -10.03
N ASN A 255 14.34 5.63 -11.30
CA ASN A 255 14.55 6.52 -12.46
C ASN A 255 13.57 7.70 -12.45
N TYR A 256 12.30 7.45 -12.12
CA TYR A 256 11.25 8.47 -12.03
C TYR A 256 11.18 9.14 -10.66
N LYS A 257 12.06 8.77 -9.73
CA LYS A 257 12.09 9.29 -8.35
C LYS A 257 10.71 9.19 -7.70
N SER A 258 10.12 8.02 -7.83
CA SER A 258 8.75 7.78 -7.35
C SER A 258 8.67 7.87 -5.85
N ASP A 259 7.71 8.64 -5.35
CA ASP A 259 7.42 8.79 -3.93
C ASP A 259 6.45 7.70 -3.43
N LEU A 260 5.76 7.08 -4.37
CA LEU A 260 4.79 6.00 -4.12
C LEU A 260 4.76 5.06 -5.33
N ILE A 261 4.73 3.76 -5.08
CA ILE A 261 4.31 2.77 -6.07
C ILE A 261 2.88 2.37 -5.72
N ALA A 262 1.96 2.43 -6.68
CA ALA A 262 0.58 1.97 -6.49
C ALA A 262 0.30 0.80 -7.42
N MET A 263 -0.24 -0.30 -6.88
CA MET A 263 -0.45 -1.54 -7.63
C MET A 263 -1.84 -2.10 -7.40
N GLY A 264 -2.46 -2.58 -8.48
CA GLY A 264 -3.60 -3.47 -8.38
C GLY A 264 -3.16 -4.87 -7.99
N ILE A 265 -3.87 -5.48 -7.06
CA ILE A 265 -3.70 -6.90 -6.74
C ILE A 265 -4.99 -7.65 -7.05
N PRO A 266 -4.89 -8.84 -7.67
CA PRO A 266 -6.08 -9.61 -7.99
C PRO A 266 -6.80 -10.08 -6.74
N GLU A 267 -8.11 -10.24 -6.85
CA GLU A 267 -8.90 -10.93 -5.85
C GLU A 267 -8.39 -12.38 -5.70
N ARG A 268 -8.38 -12.89 -4.47
CA ARG A 268 -7.78 -14.17 -4.12
C ARG A 268 -8.27 -15.30 -5.04
N ASN A 269 -7.42 -15.74 -5.95
CA ASN A 269 -7.53 -17.08 -6.51
C ASN A 269 -6.86 -18.02 -5.50
N GLU A 270 -7.62 -18.91 -4.89
CA GLU A 270 -7.14 -19.93 -3.93
C GLU A 270 -6.05 -20.84 -4.50
N LEU A 271 -5.83 -20.77 -5.80
CA LEU A 271 -4.92 -21.62 -6.57
C LEU A 271 -3.49 -21.08 -6.70
N ILE A 272 -3.14 -19.89 -6.14
CA ILE A 272 -1.74 -19.41 -6.18
C ILE A 272 -1.09 -19.69 -4.82
N PRO A 273 -0.42 -20.83 -4.63
CA PRO A 273 0.12 -21.23 -3.32
C PRO A 273 1.34 -20.42 -2.87
N HIS A 274 1.97 -19.65 -3.76
CA HIS A 274 3.26 -18.99 -3.46
C HIS A 274 3.19 -17.47 -3.66
N LEU A 275 2.77 -16.75 -2.62
CA LEU A 275 2.79 -15.27 -2.59
C LEU A 275 4.18 -14.72 -2.93
N ARG A 276 5.23 -15.34 -2.40
CA ARG A 276 6.64 -14.91 -2.53
C ARG A 276 7.17 -14.89 -3.96
N THR A 277 6.49 -15.56 -4.90
CA THR A 277 6.87 -15.55 -6.32
C THR A 277 6.23 -14.44 -7.12
N THR A 278 5.26 -13.71 -6.57
CA THR A 278 4.55 -12.65 -7.30
C THR A 278 5.41 -11.39 -7.45
N ALA A 279 5.25 -10.70 -8.57
CA ALA A 279 5.93 -9.41 -8.80
C ALA A 279 5.58 -8.40 -7.70
N ALA A 280 4.31 -8.33 -7.28
CA ALA A 280 3.85 -7.42 -6.23
C ALA A 280 4.59 -7.66 -4.90
N TYR A 281 4.77 -8.92 -4.48
CA TYR A 281 5.53 -9.24 -3.27
C TYR A 281 6.98 -8.76 -3.37
N ARG A 282 7.66 -9.03 -4.51
CA ARG A 282 9.05 -8.60 -4.71
C ARG A 282 9.18 -7.08 -4.74
N VAL A 283 8.21 -6.38 -5.33
CA VAL A 283 8.18 -4.91 -5.35
C VAL A 283 8.02 -4.36 -3.94
N VAL A 284 7.10 -4.89 -3.13
CA VAL A 284 6.89 -4.43 -1.74
C VAL A 284 8.16 -4.57 -0.89
N ILE A 285 8.91 -5.66 -1.07
CA ILE A 285 10.16 -5.85 -0.31
C ILE A 285 11.30 -4.98 -0.84
N GLY A 286 11.40 -4.83 -2.17
CA GLY A 286 12.52 -4.16 -2.81
C GLY A 286 12.40 -2.65 -2.89
N ALA A 287 11.20 -2.09 -2.76
CA ALA A 287 10.95 -0.69 -2.97
C ALA A 287 11.68 0.23 -1.97
N ALA A 288 12.23 1.33 -2.49
CA ALA A 288 12.81 2.42 -1.71
C ALA A 288 11.77 3.50 -1.32
N CYS A 289 10.52 3.33 -1.74
CA CYS A 289 9.38 4.17 -1.38
C CYS A 289 8.21 3.30 -0.88
N PRO A 290 7.17 3.87 -0.26
CA PRO A 290 5.97 3.15 0.13
C PRO A 290 5.29 2.49 -1.06
N VAL A 291 4.62 1.36 -0.81
CA VAL A 291 3.85 0.65 -1.83
C VAL A 291 2.40 0.56 -1.39
N LEU A 292 1.51 1.18 -2.16
CA LEU A 292 0.07 1.11 -2.00
C LEU A 292 -0.46 -0.05 -2.83
N THR A 293 -1.14 -0.99 -2.19
CA THR A 293 -1.84 -2.07 -2.88
C THR A 293 -3.34 -1.90 -2.71
N VAL A 294 -4.06 -1.96 -3.80
CA VAL A 294 -5.52 -1.84 -3.84
C VAL A 294 -6.10 -3.06 -4.54
N ARG A 295 -7.18 -3.60 -4.02
CA ARG A 295 -7.89 -4.67 -4.71
C ARG A 295 -8.70 -4.12 -5.87
N GLY A 296 -8.52 -4.71 -7.05
CA GLY A 296 -9.46 -4.57 -8.12
C GLY A 296 -10.70 -5.42 -7.81
N THR A 297 -11.81 -4.80 -7.50
CA THR A 297 -13.12 -5.48 -7.47
C THR A 297 -13.58 -5.67 -8.91
N ARG A 298 -14.06 -6.88 -9.23
CA ARG A 298 -14.71 -7.18 -10.51
C ARG A 298 -16.03 -6.45 -10.67
#